data_84e2e702c1585a916545a2452cc3dde0
#
_entry.id   84e2e702c1585a916545a2452cc3dde0
#
_cell.length_a   1.000
_cell.length_b   1.000
_cell.length_c   1.000
_cell.angle_alpha   90.00
_cell.angle_beta   90.00
_cell.angle_gamma   90.00
#
_symmetry.space_group_name_H-M   'P 1'
#
loop_
_entity.id
_entity.type
_entity.pdbx_description
1 polymer ?
#
loop_
_entity_poly.entity_id
_entity_poly.type
_entity_poly.pdbx_seq_one_letter_code
_entity_poly.pdbx_strand_id
1 'polypeptide(L)'
;ICGDIMPLRMQRNIPQSEKWLKTTFAGWVNNLPCESVIMVGGNHDFALANMYRQPLKISSILSNPTNGKLELLDNEATSVVSKDGKVYDVWGTPYCKIFGNWAYMYDPEILIKAYESMPEHCDIVISHDAPKLCGLGVIHQRFDREDAGNPWLADEMLRKHPRYIFCGHIHSGEHTLQTFDDMKMANVSLVDETYTETFKPLYLDVE
;
A
#
# COMPACT_ATOMS: atom_id res chain seq x y z
N ILE A 1 2.25 -0.30 5.39
CA ILE A 1 1.82 1.04 4.94
C ILE A 1 1.37 0.94 3.50
N CYS A 2 0.14 1.36 3.19
CA CYS A 2 -0.48 1.21 1.87
C CYS A 2 -0.38 2.48 0.99
N GLY A 3 0.75 3.17 1.03
CA GLY A 3 1.04 4.32 0.16
C GLY A 3 0.52 5.67 0.65
N ASP A 4 0.70 6.68 -0.22
CA ASP A 4 0.29 8.09 -0.03
C ASP A 4 0.85 8.72 1.26
N ILE A 5 2.13 8.46 1.51
CA ILE A 5 2.82 8.99 2.69
C ILE A 5 3.29 10.44 2.50
N MET A 6 3.33 10.93 1.25
CA MET A 6 3.92 12.22 0.95
C MET A 6 2.98 13.38 1.29
N PRO A 7 3.41 14.37 2.08
CA PRO A 7 2.61 15.56 2.31
C PRO A 7 2.23 16.28 1.00
N LEU A 8 0.94 16.60 0.81
CA LEU A 8 0.39 17.15 -0.44
C LEU A 8 1.20 18.33 -1.00
N ARG A 9 1.66 19.23 -0.13
CA ARG A 9 2.41 20.45 -0.53
C ARG A 9 3.74 20.19 -1.21
N MET A 10 4.34 18.99 -1.05
CA MET A 10 5.66 18.68 -1.60
C MET A 10 5.67 17.50 -2.57
N GLN A 11 4.59 16.79 -2.75
CA GLN A 11 4.50 15.54 -3.50
C GLN A 11 5.16 15.60 -4.90
N ARG A 12 5.05 16.73 -5.61
CA ARG A 12 5.65 16.94 -6.96
C ARG A 12 7.04 17.57 -6.92
N ASN A 13 7.54 17.96 -5.75
CA ASN A 13 8.90 18.49 -5.58
C ASN A 13 9.84 17.35 -5.16
N ILE A 14 10.37 16.62 -6.14
CA ILE A 14 11.19 15.43 -5.91
C ILE A 14 12.34 15.68 -4.92
N PRO A 15 13.21 16.73 -5.08
CA PRO A 15 14.30 16.95 -4.13
C PRO A 15 13.82 17.21 -2.69
N GLN A 16 12.74 17.95 -2.52
CA GLN A 16 12.17 18.22 -1.19
C GLN A 16 11.56 16.96 -0.59
N SER A 17 10.87 16.17 -1.39
CA SER A 17 10.28 14.89 -0.98
C SER A 17 11.36 13.89 -0.54
N GLU A 18 12.44 13.75 -1.32
CA GLU A 18 13.56 12.87 -0.96
C GLU A 18 14.23 13.30 0.35
N LYS A 19 14.41 14.62 0.56
CA LYS A 19 14.93 15.14 1.82
C LYS A 19 14.01 14.80 2.99
N TRP A 20 12.69 14.98 2.82
CA TRP A 20 11.69 14.67 3.83
C TRP A 20 11.66 13.17 4.16
N LEU A 21 11.69 12.29 3.15
CA LEU A 21 11.79 10.84 3.32
C LEU A 21 13.00 10.45 4.16
N LYS A 22 14.17 11.00 3.81
CA LYS A 22 15.45 10.69 4.47
C LYS A 22 15.53 11.18 5.92
N THR A 23 14.76 12.20 6.29
CA THR A 23 14.86 12.84 7.62
C THR A 23 13.60 12.63 8.45
N THR A 24 12.52 13.32 8.11
CA THR A 24 11.28 13.33 8.91
C THR A 24 10.60 11.98 8.92
N PHE A 25 10.38 11.39 7.73
CA PHE A 25 9.72 10.09 7.62
C PHE A 25 10.58 8.97 8.22
N ALA A 26 11.88 8.95 7.92
CA ALA A 26 12.79 7.97 8.51
C ALA A 26 12.86 8.09 10.03
N GLY A 27 12.86 9.31 10.57
CA GLY A 27 12.80 9.54 12.02
C GLY A 27 11.51 9.01 12.64
N TRP A 28 10.36 9.20 11.97
CA TRP A 28 9.09 8.62 12.40
C TRP A 28 9.12 7.09 12.37
N VAL A 29 9.58 6.47 11.28
CA VAL A 29 9.72 5.00 11.17
C VAL A 29 10.57 4.43 12.29
N ASN A 30 11.73 5.05 12.58
CA ASN A 30 12.63 4.59 13.63
C ASN A 30 12.00 4.61 15.03
N ASN A 31 11.04 5.52 15.27
CA ASN A 31 10.33 5.63 16.54
C ASN A 31 9.10 4.72 16.65
N LEU A 32 8.69 4.02 15.60
CA LEU A 32 7.58 3.06 15.69
C LEU A 32 7.97 1.88 16.60
N PRO A 33 7.06 1.41 17.46
CA PRO A 33 7.32 0.30 18.38
C PRO A 33 7.16 -1.07 17.70
N CYS A 34 7.76 -1.24 16.52
CA CYS A 34 7.76 -2.48 15.76
C CYS A 34 9.17 -2.80 15.26
N GLU A 35 9.44 -4.04 14.91
CA GLU A 35 10.75 -4.49 14.43
C GLU A 35 10.94 -4.20 12.94
N SER A 36 9.89 -4.33 12.14
CA SER A 36 9.91 -4.06 10.70
C SER A 36 8.70 -3.27 10.24
N VAL A 37 8.86 -2.55 9.15
CA VAL A 37 7.82 -1.80 8.44
C VAL A 37 7.89 -2.17 6.98
N ILE A 38 6.80 -2.70 6.44
CA ILE A 38 6.65 -2.96 5.01
C ILE A 38 5.74 -1.88 4.42
N MET A 39 6.12 -1.36 3.26
CA MET A 39 5.45 -0.24 2.63
C MET A 39 5.35 -0.45 1.12
N VAL A 40 4.26 0.04 0.54
CA VAL A 40 4.18 0.33 -0.90
C VAL A 40 4.08 1.84 -1.11
N GLY A 41 4.38 2.32 -2.31
CA GLY A 41 4.08 3.70 -2.71
C GLY A 41 2.60 3.91 -3.01
N GLY A 42 2.18 5.17 -3.15
CA GLY A 42 0.86 5.56 -3.60
C GLY A 42 0.91 6.61 -4.70
N ASN A 43 -0.26 7.00 -5.21
CA ASN A 43 -0.32 7.91 -6.35
C ASN A 43 0.19 9.34 -6.03
N HIS A 44 0.26 9.72 -4.78
CA HIS A 44 0.89 10.97 -4.34
C HIS A 44 2.41 10.86 -4.12
N ASP A 45 2.99 9.67 -4.19
CA ASP A 45 4.39 9.40 -3.84
C ASP A 45 5.34 9.47 -5.07
N PHE A 46 5.33 10.61 -5.78
CA PHE A 46 6.15 10.80 -6.99
C PHE A 46 7.65 10.55 -6.77
N ALA A 47 8.17 10.87 -5.58
CA ALA A 47 9.56 10.62 -5.26
C ALA A 47 9.88 9.12 -5.21
N LEU A 48 8.96 8.30 -4.66
CA LEU A 48 9.11 6.84 -4.62
C LEU A 48 9.05 6.26 -6.04
N ALA A 49 8.06 6.67 -6.84
CA ALA A 49 7.96 6.24 -8.25
C ALA A 49 9.21 6.63 -9.07
N ASN A 50 9.80 7.80 -8.80
CA ASN A 50 11.04 8.24 -9.47
C ASN A 50 12.27 7.44 -9.02
N MET A 51 12.22 6.74 -7.90
CA MET A 51 13.29 5.85 -7.43
C MET A 51 13.19 4.42 -7.96
N TYR A 52 12.10 4.09 -8.65
CA TYR A 52 11.90 2.77 -9.24
C TYR A 52 13.13 2.34 -10.06
N ARG A 53 13.59 1.10 -9.85
CA ARG A 53 14.82 0.55 -10.44
C ARG A 53 16.12 1.31 -10.12
N GLN A 54 16.14 2.08 -9.04
CA GLN A 54 17.34 2.78 -8.55
C GLN A 54 17.72 2.28 -7.15
N PRO A 55 18.20 1.04 -6.98
CA PRO A 55 18.39 0.42 -5.66
C PRO A 55 19.35 1.20 -4.75
N LEU A 56 20.40 1.80 -5.30
CA LEU A 56 21.33 2.65 -4.53
C LEU A 56 20.64 3.90 -3.99
N LYS A 57 19.70 4.47 -4.75
CA LYS A 57 18.94 5.64 -4.32
C LYS A 57 17.92 5.26 -3.26
N ILE A 58 17.19 4.17 -3.43
CA ILE A 58 16.28 3.60 -2.42
C ILE A 58 17.05 3.35 -1.12
N SER A 59 18.19 2.67 -1.20
CA SER A 59 19.05 2.41 -0.04
C SER A 59 19.46 3.70 0.67
N SER A 60 19.92 4.73 -0.05
CA SER A 60 20.40 5.98 0.54
C SER A 60 19.28 6.86 1.15
N ILE A 61 18.05 6.74 0.67
CA ILE A 61 16.93 7.61 1.06
C ILE A 61 16.00 6.93 2.07
N LEU A 62 15.82 5.62 1.99
CA LEU A 62 14.91 4.86 2.84
C LEU A 62 15.64 3.87 3.75
N SER A 63 16.33 2.87 3.20
CA SER A 63 16.84 1.74 3.98
C SER A 63 17.91 2.17 4.99
N ASN A 64 18.91 2.93 4.57
CA ASN A 64 19.97 3.39 5.48
C ASN A 64 19.45 4.34 6.58
N PRO A 65 18.64 5.38 6.26
CA PRO A 65 18.10 6.26 7.28
C PRO A 65 17.16 5.57 8.28
N THR A 66 16.52 4.46 7.88
CA THR A 66 15.65 3.66 8.77
C THR A 66 16.36 2.46 9.41
N ASN A 67 17.69 2.37 9.28
CA ASN A 67 18.51 1.26 9.79
C ASN A 67 18.03 -0.12 9.29
N GLY A 68 17.51 -0.18 8.06
CA GLY A 68 16.94 -1.39 7.48
C GLY A 68 15.57 -1.81 8.03
N LYS A 69 14.96 -1.01 8.92
CA LYS A 69 13.65 -1.29 9.48
C LYS A 69 12.51 -1.19 8.46
N LEU A 70 12.67 -0.32 7.43
CA LEU A 70 11.68 -0.10 6.38
C LEU A 70 12.08 -0.82 5.10
N GLU A 71 11.15 -1.59 4.56
CA GLU A 71 11.22 -2.21 3.24
C GLU A 71 10.14 -1.63 2.33
N LEU A 72 10.53 -1.19 1.13
CA LEU A 72 9.62 -0.69 0.09
C LEU A 72 9.44 -1.77 -0.97
N LEU A 73 8.18 -2.18 -1.18
CA LEU A 73 7.81 -3.16 -2.21
C LEU A 73 7.21 -2.45 -3.44
N ASP A 74 7.57 -2.93 -4.62
CA ASP A 74 7.07 -2.43 -5.92
C ASP A 74 6.78 -3.62 -6.86
N ASN A 75 5.64 -4.26 -6.67
CA ASN A 75 5.25 -5.55 -7.25
C ASN A 75 6.24 -6.66 -6.89
N GLU A 76 6.65 -6.65 -5.66
CA GLU A 76 7.66 -7.56 -5.10
C GLU A 76 7.09 -8.27 -3.87
N ALA A 77 7.69 -9.43 -3.58
CA ALA A 77 7.39 -10.20 -2.38
C ALA A 77 8.58 -10.18 -1.42
N THR A 78 8.26 -10.24 -0.13
CA THR A 78 9.21 -10.41 0.96
C THR A 78 8.63 -11.37 2.00
N SER A 79 9.43 -11.78 2.97
CA SER A 79 8.97 -12.61 4.08
C SER A 79 9.27 -11.93 5.41
N VAL A 80 8.33 -11.99 6.33
CA VAL A 80 8.46 -11.48 7.71
C VAL A 80 8.48 -12.64 8.68
N VAL A 81 9.42 -12.63 9.61
CA VAL A 81 9.48 -13.60 10.67
C VAL A 81 8.93 -13.01 11.96
N SER A 82 7.89 -13.60 12.51
CA SER A 82 7.29 -13.21 13.79
C SER A 82 8.19 -13.60 14.99
N LYS A 83 7.89 -13.08 16.18
CA LYS A 83 8.67 -13.35 17.40
C LYS A 83 8.67 -14.83 17.82
N ASP A 84 7.63 -15.57 17.46
CA ASP A 84 7.50 -17.01 17.69
C ASP A 84 8.11 -17.85 16.57
N GLY A 85 8.77 -17.21 15.58
CA GLY A 85 9.48 -17.88 14.48
C GLY A 85 8.62 -18.28 13.30
N LYS A 86 7.33 -17.88 13.27
CA LYS A 86 6.44 -18.12 12.13
C LYS A 86 6.80 -17.16 10.98
N VAL A 87 6.86 -17.69 9.77
CA VAL A 87 7.15 -16.91 8.55
C VAL A 87 5.85 -16.55 7.86
N TYR A 88 5.73 -15.29 7.45
CA TYR A 88 4.61 -14.78 6.65
C TYR A 88 5.14 -14.20 5.35
N ASP A 89 4.61 -14.67 4.23
CA ASP A 89 4.94 -14.15 2.92
C ASP A 89 4.05 -12.94 2.61
N VAL A 90 4.69 -11.82 2.28
CA VAL A 90 4.04 -10.53 2.01
C VAL A 90 4.32 -10.13 0.58
N TRP A 91 3.29 -9.79 -0.18
CA TRP A 91 3.44 -9.18 -1.49
C TRP A 91 2.87 -7.75 -1.48
N GLY A 92 3.56 -6.82 -2.17
CA GLY A 92 3.18 -5.41 -2.20
C GLY A 92 3.14 -4.81 -3.58
N THR A 93 2.08 -4.02 -3.87
CA THR A 93 1.92 -3.28 -5.12
C THR A 93 1.49 -1.83 -4.90
N PRO A 94 2.24 -0.84 -5.45
CA PRO A 94 1.82 0.56 -5.48
C PRO A 94 0.90 0.89 -6.65
N TYR A 95 0.70 -0.02 -7.61
CA TYR A 95 0.05 0.27 -8.89
C TYR A 95 -1.45 0.48 -8.74
N CYS A 96 -1.96 1.50 -9.43
CA CYS A 96 -3.37 1.85 -9.43
C CYS A 96 -3.88 2.21 -10.83
N LYS A 97 -5.21 2.21 -10.98
CA LYS A 97 -5.89 2.57 -12.22
C LYS A 97 -5.67 4.04 -12.58
N ILE A 98 -5.68 4.35 -13.87
CA ILE A 98 -5.60 5.73 -14.35
C ILE A 98 -6.91 6.45 -14.08
N PHE A 99 -6.84 7.57 -13.37
CA PHE A 99 -7.91 8.57 -13.26
C PHE A 99 -7.39 10.01 -13.39
N GLY A 100 -6.08 10.19 -13.64
CA GLY A 100 -5.42 11.49 -13.78
C GLY A 100 -3.93 11.35 -14.08
N ASN A 101 -3.17 12.41 -13.84
CA ASN A 101 -1.71 12.41 -14.00
C ASN A 101 -1.04 12.30 -12.63
N TRP A 102 -0.99 11.07 -12.09
CA TRP A 102 -0.41 10.75 -10.80
C TRP A 102 0.68 9.68 -10.92
N ALA A 103 1.41 9.45 -9.84
CA ALA A 103 2.41 8.39 -9.79
C ALA A 103 1.72 7.00 -9.78
N TYR A 104 2.43 5.97 -10.21
CA TYR A 104 2.01 4.56 -10.18
C TYR A 104 0.69 4.22 -10.91
N MET A 105 0.21 5.12 -11.78
CA MET A 105 -0.97 4.89 -12.58
C MET A 105 -0.61 4.24 -13.91
N TYR A 106 -1.27 3.14 -14.22
CA TYR A 106 -0.98 2.36 -15.42
C TYR A 106 -2.26 1.88 -16.11
N ASP A 107 -2.12 1.60 -17.41
CA ASP A 107 -3.16 0.98 -18.23
C ASP A 107 -3.45 -0.46 -17.77
N PRO A 108 -4.66 -0.98 -18.06
CA PRO A 108 -5.08 -2.33 -17.65
C PRO A 108 -4.09 -3.45 -17.98
N GLU A 109 -3.48 -3.42 -19.16
CA GLU A 109 -2.52 -4.44 -19.60
C GLU A 109 -1.27 -4.50 -18.70
N ILE A 110 -0.80 -3.33 -18.23
CA ILE A 110 0.33 -3.23 -17.32
C ILE A 110 -0.08 -3.69 -15.93
N LEU A 111 -1.28 -3.29 -15.47
CA LEU A 111 -1.80 -3.65 -14.15
C LEU A 111 -1.99 -5.17 -14.02
N ILE A 112 -2.64 -5.80 -14.98
CA ILE A 112 -2.87 -7.26 -15.04
C ILE A 112 -1.52 -7.98 -14.90
N LYS A 113 -0.57 -7.63 -15.78
CA LYS A 113 0.76 -8.26 -15.77
C LYS A 113 1.52 -8.05 -14.47
N ALA A 114 1.36 -6.87 -13.84
CA ALA A 114 1.98 -6.58 -12.55
C ALA A 114 1.36 -7.44 -11.44
N TYR A 115 0.03 -7.55 -11.39
CA TYR A 115 -0.67 -8.32 -10.36
C TYR A 115 -0.47 -9.83 -10.52
N GLU A 116 -0.30 -10.34 -11.75
CA GLU A 116 0.10 -11.73 -12.02
C GLU A 116 1.44 -12.11 -11.35
N SER A 117 2.31 -11.11 -11.05
CA SER A 117 3.58 -11.33 -10.35
C SER A 117 3.44 -11.69 -8.87
N MET A 118 2.25 -11.54 -8.27
CA MET A 118 1.98 -12.00 -6.92
C MET A 118 2.25 -13.51 -6.83
N PRO A 119 2.94 -14.00 -5.79
CA PRO A 119 3.16 -15.44 -5.59
C PRO A 119 1.86 -16.23 -5.49
N GLU A 120 1.86 -17.50 -5.93
CA GLU A 120 0.71 -18.41 -5.78
C GLU A 120 0.33 -18.66 -4.32
N HIS A 121 1.31 -18.56 -3.41
CA HIS A 121 1.10 -18.60 -1.96
C HIS A 121 1.60 -17.28 -1.37
N CYS A 122 0.69 -16.51 -0.81
CA CYS A 122 0.97 -15.25 -0.16
C CYS A 122 0.04 -15.12 1.05
N ASP A 123 0.60 -14.84 2.22
CA ASP A 123 -0.19 -14.66 3.43
C ASP A 123 -0.82 -13.26 3.48
N ILE A 124 -0.04 -12.24 3.14
CA ILE A 124 -0.43 -10.85 3.31
C ILE A 124 -0.21 -10.09 2.01
N VAL A 125 -1.24 -9.42 1.54
CA VAL A 125 -1.14 -8.45 0.45
C VAL A 125 -1.29 -7.05 1.00
N ILE A 126 -0.35 -6.16 0.62
CA ILE A 126 -0.48 -4.72 0.80
C ILE A 126 -0.54 -4.05 -0.56
N SER A 127 -1.62 -3.34 -0.84
CA SER A 127 -1.80 -2.62 -2.10
C SER A 127 -2.10 -1.15 -1.85
N HIS A 128 -1.69 -0.27 -2.77
CA HIS A 128 -2.18 1.10 -2.71
C HIS A 128 -3.63 1.15 -3.18
N ASP A 129 -3.91 0.65 -4.38
CA ASP A 129 -5.28 0.62 -4.92
C ASP A 129 -6.16 -0.38 -4.14
N ALA A 130 -7.42 -0.04 -3.96
CA ALA A 130 -8.39 -0.92 -3.31
C ALA A 130 -8.91 -1.95 -4.32
N PRO A 131 -8.88 -3.26 -4.03
CA PRO A 131 -9.54 -4.24 -4.89
C PRO A 131 -11.07 -4.02 -4.90
N LYS A 132 -11.72 -4.30 -6.01
CA LYS A 132 -13.19 -4.25 -6.14
C LYS A 132 -13.84 -5.42 -5.42
N LEU A 133 -13.66 -5.46 -4.09
CA LEU A 133 -14.16 -6.49 -3.18
C LEU A 133 -14.66 -5.87 -1.89
N CYS A 134 -15.75 -6.40 -1.34
CA CYS A 134 -16.28 -6.10 0.00
C CYS A 134 -16.42 -4.62 0.34
N GLY A 135 -16.64 -3.76 -0.66
CA GLY A 135 -16.80 -2.33 -0.46
C GLY A 135 -15.50 -1.55 -0.18
N LEU A 136 -14.32 -2.18 -0.27
CA LEU A 136 -13.03 -1.53 0.00
C LEU A 136 -12.76 -0.29 -0.87
N GLY A 137 -13.34 -0.25 -2.08
CA GLY A 137 -13.22 0.83 -3.04
C GLY A 137 -14.49 1.65 -3.25
N VAL A 138 -15.48 1.58 -2.36
CA VAL A 138 -16.76 2.30 -2.54
C VAL A 138 -16.63 3.77 -2.15
N ILE A 139 -17.02 4.67 -3.06
CA ILE A 139 -17.07 6.11 -2.81
C ILE A 139 -18.46 6.48 -2.31
N HIS A 140 -18.61 6.64 -0.99
CA HIS A 140 -19.91 6.90 -0.33
C HIS A 140 -20.49 8.30 -0.60
N GLN A 141 -19.67 9.28 -0.97
CA GLN A 141 -20.10 10.66 -1.19
C GLN A 141 -20.77 10.88 -2.56
N ARG A 142 -20.71 9.89 -3.45
CA ARG A 142 -21.44 9.95 -4.73
C ARG A 142 -22.84 9.39 -4.57
N PHE A 143 -23.81 10.00 -5.24
CA PHE A 143 -25.22 9.62 -5.18
C PHE A 143 -25.48 8.17 -5.55
N ASP A 144 -24.63 7.54 -6.34
CA ASP A 144 -24.71 6.18 -6.86
C ASP A 144 -23.83 5.16 -6.11
N ARG A 145 -23.12 5.59 -5.04
CA ARG A 145 -22.18 4.74 -4.32
C ARG A 145 -21.27 3.94 -5.26
N GLU A 146 -20.63 4.65 -6.18
CA GLU A 146 -19.75 4.02 -7.16
C GLU A 146 -18.65 3.20 -6.47
N ASP A 147 -18.55 1.92 -6.81
CA ASP A 147 -17.40 1.10 -6.44
C ASP A 147 -16.25 1.36 -7.41
N ALA A 148 -15.37 2.27 -7.02
CA ALA A 148 -14.16 2.62 -7.76
C ALA A 148 -13.01 1.64 -7.56
N GLY A 149 -13.24 0.51 -6.88
CA GLY A 149 -12.24 -0.54 -6.67
C GLY A 149 -11.67 -1.09 -7.97
N ASN A 150 -10.49 -1.67 -7.89
CA ASN A 150 -9.75 -2.23 -9.01
C ASN A 150 -10.21 -3.67 -9.31
N PRO A 151 -10.86 -3.93 -10.46
CA PRO A 151 -11.37 -5.26 -10.79
C PRO A 151 -10.26 -6.27 -11.06
N TRP A 152 -9.17 -5.88 -11.71
CA TRP A 152 -8.06 -6.79 -12.04
C TRP A 152 -7.29 -7.21 -10.79
N LEU A 153 -7.14 -6.30 -9.81
CA LEU A 153 -6.57 -6.65 -8.52
C LEU A 153 -7.50 -7.60 -7.76
N ALA A 154 -8.82 -7.37 -7.82
CA ALA A 154 -9.82 -8.26 -7.22
C ALA A 154 -9.79 -9.66 -7.83
N ASP A 155 -9.71 -9.77 -9.17
CA ASP A 155 -9.63 -11.05 -9.87
C ASP A 155 -8.41 -11.86 -9.39
N GLU A 156 -7.26 -11.21 -9.19
CA GLU A 156 -6.05 -11.86 -8.73
C GLU A 156 -6.13 -12.27 -7.25
N MET A 157 -6.76 -11.46 -6.39
CA MET A 157 -7.05 -11.84 -5.00
C MET A 157 -7.95 -13.07 -4.93
N LEU A 158 -9.02 -13.11 -5.74
CA LEU A 158 -9.94 -14.25 -5.81
C LEU A 158 -9.29 -15.52 -6.38
N ARG A 159 -8.27 -15.39 -7.21
CA ARG A 159 -7.53 -16.52 -7.78
C ARG A 159 -6.51 -17.11 -6.81
N LYS A 160 -5.78 -16.24 -6.06
CA LYS A 160 -4.65 -16.64 -5.21
C LYS A 160 -4.98 -16.80 -3.74
N HIS A 161 -6.13 -16.28 -3.31
CA HIS A 161 -6.66 -16.40 -1.94
C HIS A 161 -5.64 -16.03 -0.83
N PRO A 162 -5.05 -14.81 -0.83
CA PRO A 162 -4.20 -14.39 0.27
C PRO A 162 -5.03 -14.29 1.57
N ARG A 163 -4.44 -14.64 2.70
CA ARG A 163 -5.17 -14.66 3.99
C ARG A 163 -5.57 -13.26 4.46
N TYR A 164 -4.73 -12.25 4.18
CA TYR A 164 -4.93 -10.86 4.59
C TYR A 164 -4.69 -9.90 3.43
N ILE A 165 -5.59 -8.94 3.26
CA ILE A 165 -5.51 -7.92 2.21
C ILE A 165 -5.70 -6.54 2.85
N PHE A 166 -4.70 -5.67 2.74
CA PHE A 166 -4.77 -4.30 3.21
C PHE A 166 -4.54 -3.34 2.05
N CYS A 167 -5.42 -2.36 1.90
CA CYS A 167 -5.36 -1.35 0.84
C CYS A 167 -5.57 0.06 1.38
N GLY A 168 -5.40 1.07 0.53
CA GLY A 168 -5.66 2.47 0.82
C GLY A 168 -6.41 3.16 -0.32
N HIS A 169 -5.93 4.35 -0.72
CA HIS A 169 -6.34 5.10 -1.90
C HIS A 169 -7.77 5.64 -1.90
N ILE A 170 -8.77 4.80 -1.70
CA ILE A 170 -10.18 5.21 -1.68
C ILE A 170 -10.56 5.50 -0.22
N HIS A 171 -10.52 6.77 0.18
CA HIS A 171 -10.64 7.20 1.57
C HIS A 171 -11.98 6.87 2.21
N SER A 172 -13.06 6.79 1.43
CA SER A 172 -14.41 6.41 1.90
C SER A 172 -14.72 4.92 1.79
N GLY A 173 -13.74 4.08 1.45
CA GLY A 173 -13.93 2.62 1.39
C GLY A 173 -14.25 1.99 2.74
N GLU A 174 -14.48 0.69 2.75
CA GLU A 174 -14.84 -0.04 3.98
C GLU A 174 -13.60 -0.20 4.89
N HIS A 175 -13.61 0.46 6.04
CA HIS A 175 -12.50 0.49 7.01
C HIS A 175 -12.60 -0.58 8.10
N THR A 176 -13.75 -1.25 8.24
CA THR A 176 -13.87 -2.38 9.16
C THR A 176 -13.30 -3.64 8.53
N LEU A 177 -12.80 -4.56 9.37
CA LEU A 177 -12.28 -5.83 8.88
C LEU A 177 -13.41 -6.66 8.28
N GLN A 178 -13.33 -6.89 6.98
CA GLN A 178 -14.25 -7.74 6.23
C GLN A 178 -13.69 -9.14 6.09
N THR A 179 -14.59 -10.11 5.94
CA THR A 179 -14.22 -11.50 5.62
C THR A 179 -14.97 -11.94 4.38
N PHE A 180 -14.24 -12.46 3.40
CA PHE A 180 -14.80 -13.08 2.21
C PHE A 180 -14.10 -14.43 2.02
N ASP A 181 -14.87 -15.51 2.08
CA ASP A 181 -14.36 -16.87 2.25
C ASP A 181 -13.43 -16.92 3.48
N ASP A 182 -12.15 -17.24 3.30
CA ASP A 182 -11.13 -17.27 4.34
C ASP A 182 -10.20 -16.02 4.31
N MET A 183 -10.39 -15.10 3.37
CA MET A 183 -9.64 -13.86 3.25
C MET A 183 -10.18 -12.80 4.21
N LYS A 184 -9.31 -12.17 4.98
CA LYS A 184 -9.61 -11.02 5.83
C LYS A 184 -9.06 -9.75 5.18
N MET A 185 -9.87 -8.70 5.05
CA MET A 185 -9.48 -7.50 4.31
C MET A 185 -10.01 -6.22 4.93
N ALA A 186 -9.26 -5.12 4.76
CA ALA A 186 -9.67 -3.78 5.19
C ALA A 186 -9.01 -2.70 4.35
N ASN A 187 -9.72 -1.60 4.15
CA ASN A 187 -9.09 -0.33 3.75
C ASN A 187 -8.49 0.32 5.00
N VAL A 188 -7.20 0.61 4.96
CA VAL A 188 -6.44 1.15 6.10
C VAL A 188 -6.05 2.62 5.93
N SER A 189 -6.75 3.38 5.05
CA SER A 189 -6.59 4.82 4.94
C SER A 189 -6.91 5.48 6.29
N LEU A 190 -6.10 6.46 6.69
CA LEU A 190 -6.28 7.17 7.97
C LEU A 190 -7.11 8.45 7.82
N VAL A 191 -7.24 8.96 6.61
CA VAL A 191 -7.94 10.22 6.31
C VAL A 191 -9.21 9.96 5.51
N ASP A 192 -10.17 10.86 5.67
CA ASP A 192 -11.39 10.88 4.86
C ASP A 192 -11.19 11.66 3.54
N GLU A 193 -12.25 11.80 2.73
CA GLU A 193 -12.25 12.51 1.45
C GLU A 193 -11.89 14.00 1.56
N THR A 194 -11.91 14.58 2.76
CA THR A 194 -11.48 15.96 3.04
C THR A 194 -10.02 16.04 3.50
N TYR A 195 -9.30 14.92 3.51
CA TYR A 195 -7.96 14.76 4.07
C TYR A 195 -7.89 15.05 5.57
N THR A 196 -9.00 14.91 6.28
CA THR A 196 -9.06 14.98 7.75
C THR A 196 -8.76 13.60 8.32
N GLU A 197 -7.89 13.54 9.34
CA GLU A 197 -7.61 12.30 10.08
C GLU A 197 -8.88 11.85 10.81
N THR A 198 -9.48 10.77 10.33
CA THR A 198 -10.80 10.28 10.76
C THR A 198 -10.72 8.84 11.26
N PHE A 199 -9.87 8.02 10.62
CA PHE A 199 -9.78 6.61 10.93
C PHE A 199 -8.54 6.29 11.76
N LYS A 200 -8.57 5.16 12.49
CA LYS A 200 -7.46 4.72 13.33
C LYS A 200 -6.68 3.60 12.66
N PRO A 201 -5.39 3.45 12.97
CA PRO A 201 -4.61 2.28 12.54
C PRO A 201 -5.32 0.98 12.96
N LEU A 202 -5.36 0.03 12.04
CA LEU A 202 -5.85 -1.32 12.31
C LEU A 202 -4.78 -2.12 13.05
N TYR A 203 -5.16 -2.75 14.15
CA TYR A 203 -4.35 -3.73 14.87
C TYR A 203 -4.99 -5.10 14.70
N LEU A 204 -4.21 -6.07 14.29
CA LEU A 204 -4.67 -7.42 14.02
C LEU A 204 -3.64 -8.44 14.47
N ASP A 205 -4.10 -9.46 15.19
CA ASP A 205 -3.29 -10.66 15.44
C ASP A 205 -3.36 -11.56 14.21
N VAL A 206 -2.20 -11.85 13.62
CA VAL A 206 -2.06 -12.71 12.44
C VAL A 206 -1.82 -14.12 12.92
N GLU A 207 -2.75 -15.03 12.62
CA GLU A 207 -2.72 -16.45 13.02
C GLU A 207 -1.94 -17.35 12.03
#